data_d371e44b410e8aee7f406e27caee57a0
#
_entry.id   d371e44b410e8aee7f406e27caee57a0
#
_cell.length_a   1.000
_cell.length_b   1.000
_cell.length_c   1.000
_cell.angle_alpha   90.00
_cell.angle_beta   90.00
_cell.angle_gamma   90.00
#
_symmetry.space_group_name_H-M   'P 1'
#
loop_
_entity.id
_entity.type
_entity.pdbx_description
1 polymer ?
#
loop_
_entity_poly.entity_id
_entity_poly.type
_entity_poly.pdbx_seq_one_letter_code
_entity_poly.pdbx_strand_id
1 'polypeptide(L)'
;MSAAVLYTPEVLGLAIELARFPLNDALPLKGEARSKSCGSAITLGLALAPDGTIGDIGVRSQACAIGQASAAIFVQGAKGMSSAEIHAAGKSVAAWLAGEGDMPDWPGLSVIAAARDYPARHGAVMLPWNAAMQVLPSV
;
A
#
# COMPACT_ATOMS: atom_id res chain seq x y z
N MET A 1 17.08 17.59 -3.60
CA MET A 1 16.63 16.57 -4.56
C MET A 1 15.30 16.99 -5.14
N SER A 2 15.13 16.89 -6.45
CA SER A 2 13.92 17.37 -7.09
C SER A 2 12.81 16.31 -7.04
N ALA A 3 11.55 16.77 -7.17
CA ALA A 3 10.39 15.88 -7.22
C ALA A 3 10.46 14.89 -8.38
N ALA A 4 11.23 15.18 -9.42
CA ALA A 4 11.39 14.28 -10.56
C ALA A 4 12.01 12.93 -10.17
N VAL A 5 12.79 12.88 -9.08
CA VAL A 5 13.35 11.62 -8.56
C VAL A 5 12.25 10.74 -7.96
N LEU A 6 11.21 11.36 -7.42
CA LEU A 6 10.10 10.67 -6.76
C LEU A 6 9.01 10.27 -7.76
N TYR A 7 8.71 11.12 -8.73
CA TYR A 7 7.63 10.89 -9.70
C TYR A 7 8.16 10.40 -11.03
N THR A 8 8.74 9.20 -11.01
CA THR A 8 9.28 8.55 -12.21
C THR A 8 8.16 8.04 -13.11
N PRO A 9 8.45 7.73 -14.40
CA PRO A 9 7.45 7.08 -15.26
C PRO A 9 6.90 5.79 -14.67
N GLU A 10 7.73 5.01 -13.97
CA GLU A 10 7.30 3.76 -13.33
C GLU A 10 6.28 4.04 -12.21
N VAL A 11 6.51 5.06 -11.40
CA VAL A 11 5.57 5.48 -10.35
C VAL A 11 4.24 5.91 -10.97
N LEU A 12 4.29 6.73 -12.01
CA LEU A 12 3.07 7.20 -12.66
C LEU A 12 2.32 6.05 -13.34
N GLY A 13 3.05 5.09 -13.90
CA GLY A 13 2.45 3.89 -14.49
C GLY A 13 1.73 3.04 -13.46
N LEU A 14 2.30 2.88 -12.27
CA LEU A 14 1.64 2.17 -11.17
C LEU A 14 0.37 2.88 -10.72
N ALA A 15 0.39 4.20 -10.65
CA ALA A 15 -0.79 4.96 -10.27
C ALA A 15 -1.94 4.74 -11.27
N ILE A 16 -1.62 4.63 -12.56
CA ILE A 16 -2.61 4.32 -13.60
C ILE A 16 -3.13 2.88 -13.44
N GLU A 17 -2.23 1.93 -13.15
CA GLU A 17 -2.60 0.52 -12.96
C GLU A 17 -3.60 0.33 -11.82
N LEU A 18 -3.59 1.20 -10.83
CA LEU A 18 -4.50 1.10 -9.69
C LEU A 18 -5.98 1.10 -10.12
N ALA A 19 -6.31 1.75 -11.24
CA ALA A 19 -7.67 1.80 -11.75
C ALA A 19 -8.22 0.41 -12.14
N ARG A 20 -7.36 -0.59 -12.27
CA ARG A 20 -7.77 -1.97 -12.59
C ARG A 20 -8.30 -2.71 -11.36
N PHE A 21 -8.22 -2.12 -10.18
CA PHE A 21 -8.62 -2.73 -8.91
C PHE A 21 -9.65 -1.84 -8.20
N PRO A 22 -10.84 -1.62 -8.80
CA PRO A 22 -11.83 -0.72 -8.19
C PRO A 22 -12.44 -1.32 -6.93
N LEU A 23 -12.73 -0.45 -5.98
CA LEU A 23 -13.49 -0.83 -4.80
C LEU A 23 -14.91 -1.20 -5.21
N ASN A 24 -15.45 -2.29 -4.64
CA ASN A 24 -16.82 -2.72 -4.93
C ASN A 24 -17.46 -3.33 -3.68
N ASP A 25 -18.80 -3.50 -3.74
CA ASP A 25 -19.58 -3.96 -2.59
C ASP A 25 -19.39 -5.44 -2.26
N ALA A 26 -18.81 -6.22 -3.17
CA ALA A 26 -18.56 -7.63 -2.94
C ALA A 26 -17.36 -7.89 -2.01
N LEU A 27 -16.60 -6.85 -1.68
CA LEU A 27 -15.45 -6.96 -0.78
C LEU A 27 -15.91 -6.65 0.65
N PRO A 28 -16.04 -7.67 1.51
CA PRO A 28 -16.68 -7.48 2.82
C PRO A 28 -15.84 -6.75 3.85
N LEU A 29 -14.50 -6.81 3.73
CA LEU A 29 -13.60 -6.14 4.68
C LEU A 29 -13.20 -4.80 4.10
N LYS A 30 -13.58 -3.70 4.77
CA LYS A 30 -13.28 -2.35 4.32
C LYS A 30 -12.41 -1.65 5.37
N GLY A 31 -11.21 -1.25 4.98
CA GLY A 31 -10.32 -0.47 5.82
C GLY A 31 -10.02 0.88 5.21
N GLU A 32 -9.85 1.88 6.04
CA GLU A 32 -9.52 3.23 5.61
C GLU A 32 -8.24 3.71 6.25
N ALA A 33 -7.44 4.47 5.51
CA ALA A 33 -6.23 5.08 6.03
C ALA A 33 -6.05 6.48 5.45
N ARG A 34 -5.44 7.35 6.24
CA ARG A 34 -5.13 8.72 5.84
C ARG A 34 -3.70 9.04 6.17
N SER A 35 -3.08 9.84 5.32
CA SER A 35 -1.78 10.44 5.58
C SER A 35 -1.99 11.86 6.09
N LYS A 36 -1.50 12.15 7.30
CA LYS A 36 -1.67 13.48 7.91
C LYS A 36 -0.86 14.54 7.20
N SER A 37 0.31 14.17 6.68
CA SER A 37 1.26 15.15 6.11
C SER A 37 0.88 15.62 4.71
N CYS A 38 0.18 14.81 3.91
CA CYS A 38 -0.17 15.19 2.54
C CYS A 38 -1.67 15.11 2.25
N GLY A 39 -2.49 14.76 3.23
CA GLY A 39 -3.93 14.68 3.06
C GLY A 39 -4.42 13.53 2.19
N SER A 40 -3.53 12.62 1.81
CA SER A 40 -3.91 11.44 1.03
C SER A 40 -4.76 10.48 1.86
N ALA A 41 -5.71 9.80 1.19
CA ALA A 41 -6.58 8.82 1.83
C ALA A 41 -6.90 7.69 0.88
N ILE A 42 -7.06 6.48 1.43
CA ILE A 42 -7.57 5.36 0.64
C ILE A 42 -8.62 4.59 1.44
N THR A 43 -9.52 3.93 0.71
CA THR A 43 -10.38 2.88 1.23
C THR A 43 -10.00 1.59 0.52
N LEU A 44 -9.65 0.57 1.29
CA LEU A 44 -9.24 -0.73 0.79
C LEU A 44 -10.33 -1.74 1.09
N GLY A 45 -10.74 -2.49 0.07
CA GLY A 45 -11.68 -3.60 0.24
C GLY A 45 -10.97 -4.92 0.04
N LEU A 46 -11.24 -5.88 0.91
CA LEU A 46 -10.63 -7.22 0.87
C LEU A 46 -11.70 -8.29 0.98
N ALA A 47 -11.49 -9.40 0.25
CA ALA A 47 -12.22 -10.65 0.45
C ALA A 47 -11.20 -11.74 0.68
N LEU A 48 -11.41 -12.56 1.72
CA LEU A 48 -10.52 -13.66 2.03
C LEU A 48 -10.97 -14.93 1.32
N ALA A 49 -9.98 -15.71 0.90
CA ALA A 49 -10.21 -17.06 0.38
C ALA A 49 -10.58 -18.01 1.54
N PRO A 50 -11.10 -19.22 1.25
CA PRO A 50 -11.46 -20.18 2.31
C PRO A 50 -10.32 -20.53 3.26
N ASP A 51 -9.07 -20.46 2.80
CA ASP A 51 -7.89 -20.75 3.64
C ASP A 51 -7.44 -19.52 4.46
N GLY A 52 -8.15 -18.41 4.38
CA GLY A 52 -7.82 -17.20 5.13
C GLY A 52 -6.84 -16.27 4.44
N THR A 53 -6.33 -16.62 3.27
CA THR A 53 -5.46 -15.73 2.51
C THR A 53 -6.27 -14.70 1.73
N ILE A 54 -5.61 -13.64 1.28
CA ILE A 54 -6.28 -12.60 0.51
C ILE A 54 -6.66 -13.11 -0.86
N GLY A 55 -7.94 -13.05 -1.20
CA GLY A 55 -8.48 -13.46 -2.50
C GLY A 55 -8.67 -12.29 -3.44
N ASP A 56 -9.59 -11.39 -3.12
CA ASP A 56 -9.88 -10.24 -3.96
C ASP A 56 -9.59 -8.93 -3.23
N ILE A 57 -9.19 -7.92 -3.99
CA ILE A 57 -8.82 -6.61 -3.45
C ILE A 57 -9.37 -5.53 -4.37
N GLY A 58 -9.86 -4.44 -3.77
CA GLY A 58 -10.22 -3.24 -4.51
C GLY A 58 -9.83 -2.00 -3.73
N VAL A 59 -9.64 -0.89 -4.40
CA VAL A 59 -9.16 0.35 -3.80
C VAL A 59 -9.92 1.55 -4.35
N ARG A 60 -10.30 2.46 -3.48
CA ARG A 60 -10.70 3.81 -3.84
C ARG A 60 -9.69 4.76 -3.20
N SER A 61 -9.07 5.63 -3.99
CA SER A 61 -8.02 6.49 -3.49
C SER A 61 -8.26 7.96 -3.83
N GLN A 62 -7.90 8.82 -2.87
CA GLN A 62 -7.72 10.24 -3.08
C GLN A 62 -6.32 10.57 -2.56
N ALA A 63 -5.33 10.18 -3.34
CA ALA A 63 -3.94 10.19 -2.89
C ALA A 63 -3.03 10.82 -3.93
N CYS A 64 -1.87 11.28 -3.48
CA CYS A 64 -0.80 11.70 -4.37
C CYS A 64 -0.30 10.49 -5.19
N ALA A 65 0.52 10.75 -6.21
CA ALA A 65 1.02 9.69 -7.07
C ALA A 65 1.78 8.60 -6.29
N ILE A 66 2.51 8.96 -5.23
CA ILE A 66 3.21 7.99 -4.39
C ILE A 66 2.21 7.10 -3.64
N GLY A 67 1.15 7.68 -3.09
CA GLY A 67 0.11 6.89 -2.42
C GLY A 67 -0.61 5.95 -3.38
N GLN A 68 -0.90 6.41 -4.59
CA GLN A 68 -1.52 5.57 -5.61
C GLN A 68 -0.59 4.45 -6.07
N ALA A 69 0.69 4.76 -6.28
CA ALA A 69 1.68 3.76 -6.66
C ALA A 69 1.87 2.72 -5.56
N SER A 70 1.93 3.15 -4.31
CA SER A 70 2.04 2.25 -3.16
C SER A 70 0.83 1.32 -3.08
N ALA A 71 -0.38 1.86 -3.28
CA ALA A 71 -1.59 1.04 -3.29
C ALA A 71 -1.55 -0.01 -4.40
N ALA A 72 -1.10 0.36 -5.61
CA ALA A 72 -0.94 -0.59 -6.72
C ALA A 72 0.08 -1.69 -6.39
N ILE A 73 1.21 -1.30 -5.81
CA ILE A 73 2.25 -2.25 -5.36
C ILE A 73 1.66 -3.22 -4.34
N PHE A 74 0.92 -2.71 -3.37
CA PHE A 74 0.27 -3.54 -2.36
C PHE A 74 -0.68 -4.55 -3.00
N VAL A 75 -1.59 -4.09 -3.85
CA VAL A 75 -2.61 -4.94 -4.47
C VAL A 75 -1.97 -6.04 -5.30
N GLN A 76 -0.92 -5.71 -6.05
CA GLN A 76 -0.25 -6.68 -6.92
C GLN A 76 0.50 -7.76 -6.14
N GLY A 77 0.94 -7.46 -4.91
CA GLY A 77 1.70 -8.40 -4.09
C GLY A 77 0.91 -9.11 -3.02
N ALA A 78 -0.25 -8.57 -2.62
CA ALA A 78 -0.97 -9.07 -1.44
C ALA A 78 -1.81 -10.30 -1.70
N LYS A 79 -2.24 -10.53 -2.93
CA LYS A 79 -3.10 -11.68 -3.25
C LYS A 79 -2.40 -12.98 -2.90
N GLY A 80 -3.07 -13.84 -2.15
CA GLY A 80 -2.51 -15.10 -1.69
C GLY A 80 -1.73 -15.02 -0.39
N MET A 81 -1.54 -13.81 0.16
CA MET A 81 -0.85 -13.65 1.44
C MET A 81 -1.80 -13.87 2.61
N SER A 82 -1.24 -14.36 3.71
CA SER A 82 -1.99 -14.48 4.97
C SER A 82 -2.04 -13.15 5.72
N SER A 83 -2.96 -13.07 6.67
CA SER A 83 -3.04 -11.91 7.58
C SER A 83 -1.70 -11.66 8.28
N ALA A 84 -1.06 -12.72 8.79
CA ALA A 84 0.24 -12.62 9.46
C ALA A 84 1.32 -12.03 8.54
N GLU A 85 1.34 -12.46 7.28
CA GLU A 85 2.31 -11.95 6.30
C GLU A 85 2.09 -10.47 6.00
N ILE A 86 0.83 -10.04 5.91
CA ILE A 86 0.50 -8.62 5.68
C ILE A 86 0.93 -7.77 6.88
N HIS A 87 0.62 -8.22 8.11
CA HIS A 87 1.04 -7.49 9.32
C HIS A 87 2.57 -7.39 9.40
N ALA A 88 3.27 -8.49 9.14
CA ALA A 88 4.73 -8.49 9.15
C ALA A 88 5.30 -7.54 8.08
N ALA A 89 4.74 -7.57 6.87
CA ALA A 89 5.18 -6.68 5.80
C ALA A 89 4.96 -5.21 6.16
N GLY A 90 3.80 -4.88 6.71
CA GLY A 90 3.50 -3.50 7.12
C GLY A 90 4.50 -2.99 8.15
N LYS A 91 4.85 -3.81 9.14
CA LYS A 91 5.86 -3.45 10.13
C LYS A 91 7.23 -3.26 9.50
N SER A 92 7.59 -4.12 8.55
CA SER A 92 8.88 -4.03 7.86
C SER A 92 8.99 -2.79 6.97
N VAL A 93 7.90 -2.44 6.27
CA VAL A 93 7.86 -1.21 5.47
C VAL A 93 8.03 0.02 6.37
N ALA A 94 7.31 0.05 7.50
CA ALA A 94 7.41 1.17 8.45
C ALA A 94 8.83 1.31 9.00
N ALA A 95 9.45 0.20 9.37
CA ALA A 95 10.83 0.21 9.90
C ALA A 95 11.83 0.71 8.83
N TRP A 96 11.67 0.24 7.61
CA TRP A 96 12.52 0.70 6.50
C TRP A 96 12.39 2.20 6.26
N LEU A 97 11.17 2.72 6.25
CA LEU A 97 10.94 4.17 6.09
C LEU A 97 11.56 4.97 7.24
N ALA A 98 11.54 4.43 8.45
CA ALA A 98 12.12 5.08 9.63
C ALA A 98 13.65 4.97 9.66
N GLY A 99 14.27 4.26 8.73
CA GLY A 99 15.72 4.05 8.72
C GLY A 99 16.19 2.98 9.68
N GLU A 100 15.28 2.14 10.18
CA GLU A 100 15.54 1.14 11.20
C GLU A 100 15.69 -0.28 10.65
N GLY A 101 15.61 -0.43 9.32
CA GLY A 101 15.73 -1.74 8.69
C GLY A 101 15.89 -1.61 7.19
N ASP A 102 16.16 -2.74 6.56
CA ASP A 102 16.29 -2.82 5.11
C ASP A 102 14.90 -2.80 4.45
N MET A 103 14.88 -2.44 3.15
CA MET A 103 13.65 -2.50 2.38
C MET A 103 13.16 -3.94 2.33
N PRO A 104 11.89 -4.20 2.72
CA PRO A 104 11.36 -5.55 2.69
C PRO A 104 11.22 -6.08 1.26
N ASP A 105 11.19 -7.41 1.16
CA ASP A 105 11.11 -8.12 -0.11
C ASP A 105 9.68 -8.19 -0.62
N TRP A 106 9.10 -7.03 -0.90
CA TRP A 106 7.75 -6.93 -1.48
C TRP A 106 7.88 -6.58 -2.96
N PRO A 107 7.26 -7.36 -3.87
CA PRO A 107 7.40 -7.12 -5.31
C PRO A 107 7.01 -5.69 -5.71
N GLY A 108 7.87 -5.02 -6.43
CA GLY A 108 7.63 -3.67 -6.94
C GLY A 108 7.93 -2.54 -5.98
N LEU A 109 8.19 -2.83 -4.70
CA LEU A 109 8.44 -1.78 -3.71
C LEU A 109 9.65 -0.91 -4.07
N SER A 110 10.64 -1.48 -4.74
CA SER A 110 11.83 -0.74 -5.19
C SER A 110 11.50 0.44 -6.11
N VAL A 111 10.36 0.41 -6.80
CA VAL A 111 9.95 1.50 -7.68
C VAL A 111 9.76 2.81 -6.88
N ILE A 112 9.32 2.70 -5.64
CA ILE A 112 9.12 3.87 -4.78
C ILE A 112 10.20 3.99 -3.69
N ALA A 113 11.35 3.36 -3.89
CA ALA A 113 12.43 3.37 -2.90
C ALA A 113 12.88 4.79 -2.54
N ALA A 114 12.87 5.71 -3.49
CA ALA A 114 13.26 7.09 -3.25
C ALA A 114 12.37 7.80 -2.22
N ALA A 115 11.14 7.33 -2.01
CA ALA A 115 10.23 7.93 -1.04
C ALA A 115 10.77 7.87 0.40
N ARG A 116 11.67 6.94 0.69
CA ARG A 116 12.30 6.84 2.01
C ARG A 116 12.98 8.16 2.41
N ASP A 117 13.55 8.88 1.46
CA ASP A 117 14.26 10.13 1.70
C ASP A 117 13.31 11.34 1.80
N TYR A 118 12.01 11.11 1.67
CA TYR A 118 10.99 12.17 1.74
C TYR A 118 10.00 11.87 2.87
N PRO A 119 10.33 12.27 4.12
CA PRO A 119 9.48 11.94 5.29
C PRO A 119 8.02 12.34 5.12
N ALA A 120 7.73 13.43 4.41
CA ALA A 120 6.35 13.87 4.17
C ALA A 120 5.55 12.88 3.31
N ARG A 121 6.21 11.94 2.65
CA ARG A 121 5.56 10.91 1.82
C ARG A 121 5.48 9.54 2.50
N HIS A 122 6.07 9.38 3.68
CA HIS A 122 6.07 8.09 4.39
C HIS A 122 4.63 7.64 4.71
N GLY A 123 3.78 8.57 5.12
CA GLY A 123 2.37 8.25 5.38
C GLY A 123 1.65 7.76 4.13
N ALA A 124 1.95 8.34 2.97
CA ALA A 124 1.35 7.91 1.70
C ALA A 124 1.80 6.50 1.32
N VAL A 125 3.08 6.17 1.53
CA VAL A 125 3.60 4.82 1.28
C VAL A 125 2.87 3.80 2.16
N MET A 126 2.59 4.13 3.42
CA MET A 126 1.97 3.22 4.39
C MET A 126 0.47 3.04 4.21
N LEU A 127 -0.20 3.86 3.41
CA LEU A 127 -1.66 3.83 3.30
C LEU A 127 -2.25 2.42 3.10
N PRO A 128 -1.81 1.63 2.11
CA PRO A 128 -2.45 0.33 1.89
C PRO A 128 -2.20 -0.65 3.02
N TRP A 129 -0.99 -0.68 3.59
CA TRP A 129 -0.71 -1.58 4.71
C TRP A 129 -1.50 -1.19 5.95
N ASN A 130 -1.58 0.12 6.25
CA ASN A 130 -2.35 0.58 7.40
C ASN A 130 -3.83 0.25 7.25
N ALA A 131 -4.40 0.44 6.07
CA ALA A 131 -5.80 0.09 5.82
C ALA A 131 -6.04 -1.41 5.96
N ALA A 132 -5.13 -2.24 5.42
CA ALA A 132 -5.25 -3.70 5.51
C ALA A 132 -5.12 -4.19 6.95
N MET A 133 -4.13 -3.69 7.68
CA MET A 133 -3.91 -4.09 9.07
C MET A 133 -5.08 -3.74 9.98
N GLN A 134 -5.86 -2.74 9.61
CA GLN A 134 -7.04 -2.32 10.37
C GLN A 134 -8.14 -3.39 10.38
N VAL A 135 -8.27 -4.15 9.30
CA VAL A 135 -9.37 -5.11 9.10
C VAL A 135 -8.95 -6.57 9.11
N LEU A 136 -7.65 -6.84 9.00
CA LEU A 136 -7.14 -8.20 9.05
C LEU A 136 -6.84 -8.59 10.50
N PRO A 137 -7.13 -9.85 10.90
CA PRO A 137 -6.83 -10.29 12.27
C PRO A 137 -5.36 -10.12 12.60
N SER A 138 -5.07 -9.64 13.82
CA SER A 138 -3.72 -9.63 14.36
C SER A 138 -3.33 -11.04 14.77
N VAL A 139 -2.07 -11.38 14.56
CA VAL A 139 -1.59 -12.73 14.86
C VAL A 139 -0.48 -12.67 15.88
#